data_7c9fe288445bed0e191946f43fef99d3
#
_entry.id   7c9fe288445bed0e191946f43fef99d3
#
_cell.length_a   1.000
_cell.length_b   1.000
_cell.length_c   1.000
_cell.angle_alpha   90.00
_cell.angle_beta   90.00
_cell.angle_gamma   90.00
#
_symmetry.space_group_name_H-M   'P 1'
#
loop_
_entity.id
_entity.type
_entity.pdbx_description
1 polymer ?
#
loop_
_entity_poly.entity_id
_entity_poly.type
_entity_poly.pdbx_seq_one_letter_code
_entity_poly.pdbx_strand_id
1 'polypeptide(L)'
;MDGLRKILREPVLAAAIGVIAVSLFLFVIYPLFKVFQMSVVEDGRFTLHVYRDLLDKPFERRPIYNSLILGALVAVAGTAVGYLFAFAIARADVPWKRFFRLIATFPIISPPFVLSLAAILLLGRKGFITRMLFQGQWDPHIYGLRGLVLVETIAFFPTAFLIMLGILQAIDPALEESSLNLGATRWQTVRSHVLPAAVPGILTGIILAISRAIGEAAPLLXXXXMRCVTLPLSVPGLASSLLVLFVESLADFGNPIILSGNFHVLSVQAYLHITGMVDFGGGAALAVILLFPTLAAFLLQKYWVSRKSYVTVTGKPSPARLSVDPFTRRLLFVLCLGVTGLILLLYGTVIFGSFVTLWGANYTLTIKHYASVFHIGGRYLRDTLILASVATPITGILGMVIAFLVVRKQFVGKGLMDLTSMLTFAVPGTVVGIGYILAFNERPLLLTGTATIIVLLFIFRNVPVGIRAGVAALQQIDPAIAEAATNLGAGSARTFVTITLPLITPAFFSGLAYSFVRCMTAISAVIFVVSGRWNLITIAILGLV
;
A
#
# COMPACT_ATOMS: atom_id res chain seq x y z
N MET A 1 -29.33 -1.41 -24.11
CA MET A 1 -28.96 -1.08 -25.51
C MET A 1 -28.63 0.40 -25.70
N ASP A 2 -29.21 1.31 -24.92
CA ASP A 2 -29.00 2.77 -25.05
C ASP A 2 -27.56 3.22 -24.77
N GLY A 3 -26.89 2.56 -23.81
CA GLY A 3 -25.48 2.91 -23.48
C GLY A 3 -24.51 2.67 -24.64
N LEU A 4 -24.72 1.59 -25.39
CA LEU A 4 -23.88 1.24 -26.56
C LEU A 4 -24.10 2.24 -27.71
N ARG A 5 -25.35 2.64 -27.96
CA ARG A 5 -25.70 3.63 -28.99
C ARG A 5 -25.12 5.01 -28.69
N LYS A 6 -25.10 5.42 -27.40
CA LYS A 6 -24.51 6.70 -26.98
C LYS A 6 -22.99 6.74 -27.20
N ILE A 7 -22.30 5.63 -26.91
CA ILE A 7 -20.83 5.53 -27.09
C ILE A 7 -20.47 5.62 -28.57
N LEU A 8 -21.22 4.91 -29.45
CA LEU A 8 -20.95 4.89 -30.89
C LEU A 8 -21.14 6.26 -31.55
N ARG A 9 -21.85 7.18 -30.90
CA ARG A 9 -21.98 8.57 -31.38
C ARG A 9 -20.76 9.45 -31.07
N GLU A 10 -19.87 9.00 -30.16
CA GLU A 10 -18.62 9.70 -29.82
C GLU A 10 -17.43 8.80 -30.18
N PRO A 11 -16.94 8.83 -31.43
CA PRO A 11 -15.92 7.86 -31.90
C PRO A 11 -14.60 7.92 -31.14
N VAL A 12 -14.19 9.10 -30.67
CA VAL A 12 -12.99 9.27 -29.84
C VAL A 12 -13.16 8.53 -28.51
N LEU A 13 -14.34 8.64 -27.89
CA LEU A 13 -14.66 7.98 -26.64
C LEU A 13 -14.69 6.45 -26.81
N ALA A 14 -15.32 5.98 -27.89
CA ALA A 14 -15.38 4.56 -28.23
C ALA A 14 -13.98 3.97 -28.44
N ALA A 15 -13.13 4.67 -29.19
CA ALA A 15 -11.74 4.27 -29.44
C ALA A 15 -10.95 4.22 -28.12
N ALA A 16 -11.07 5.23 -27.26
CA ALA A 16 -10.38 5.27 -25.96
C ALA A 16 -10.78 4.08 -25.09
N ILE A 17 -12.09 3.79 -24.97
CA ILE A 17 -12.61 2.65 -24.20
C ILE A 17 -12.04 1.33 -24.77
N GLY A 18 -12.05 1.17 -26.10
CA GLY A 18 -11.55 -0.02 -26.79
C GLY A 18 -10.06 -0.24 -26.53
N VAL A 19 -9.23 0.80 -26.75
CA VAL A 19 -7.77 0.72 -26.52
C VAL A 19 -7.47 0.37 -25.08
N ILE A 20 -8.15 1.01 -24.11
CA ILE A 20 -7.95 0.76 -22.68
C ILE A 20 -8.37 -0.69 -22.34
N ALA A 21 -9.52 -1.16 -22.85
CA ALA A 21 -10.01 -2.51 -22.57
C ALA A 21 -9.02 -3.56 -23.12
N VAL A 22 -8.53 -3.39 -24.36
CA VAL A 22 -7.54 -4.28 -24.97
C VAL A 22 -6.23 -4.24 -24.17
N SER A 23 -5.77 -3.06 -23.76
CA SER A 23 -4.53 -2.91 -22.98
C SER A 23 -4.64 -3.58 -21.62
N LEU A 24 -5.77 -3.39 -20.91
CA LEU A 24 -6.01 -4.04 -19.61
C LEU A 24 -6.11 -5.57 -19.76
N PHE A 25 -6.77 -6.03 -20.81
CA PHE A 25 -6.83 -7.47 -21.10
C PHE A 25 -5.42 -8.02 -21.33
N LEU A 26 -4.66 -7.41 -22.23
CA LEU A 26 -3.35 -7.90 -22.66
C LEU A 26 -2.29 -7.81 -21.55
N PHE A 27 -2.28 -6.74 -20.74
CA PHE A 27 -1.20 -6.49 -19.78
C PHE A 27 -1.61 -6.72 -18.32
N VAL A 28 -2.88 -7.03 -18.04
CA VAL A 28 -3.32 -7.38 -16.68
C VAL A 28 -3.91 -8.80 -16.64
N ILE A 29 -4.93 -9.07 -17.49
CA ILE A 29 -5.66 -10.35 -17.42
C ILE A 29 -4.84 -11.49 -18.03
N TYR A 30 -4.25 -11.27 -19.22
CA TYR A 30 -3.52 -12.32 -19.93
C TYR A 30 -2.31 -12.86 -19.15
N PRO A 31 -1.46 -12.02 -18.51
CA PRO A 31 -0.41 -12.57 -17.65
C PRO A 31 -0.94 -13.41 -16.46
N LEU A 32 -2.01 -12.96 -15.81
CA LEU A 32 -2.62 -13.73 -14.71
C LEU A 32 -3.21 -15.07 -15.20
N PHE A 33 -3.81 -15.04 -16.39
CA PHE A 33 -4.31 -16.25 -17.03
C PHE A 33 -3.15 -17.23 -17.30
N LYS A 34 -1.99 -16.73 -17.78
CA LYS A 34 -0.80 -17.55 -18.03
C LYS A 34 -0.26 -18.19 -16.74
N VAL A 35 -0.25 -17.45 -15.62
CA VAL A 35 0.14 -18.02 -14.31
C VAL A 35 -0.83 -19.15 -13.93
N PHE A 36 -2.12 -18.90 -14.05
CA PHE A 36 -3.13 -19.93 -13.73
C PHE A 36 -2.98 -21.13 -14.66
N GLN A 37 -2.86 -20.90 -15.97
CA GLN A 37 -2.66 -21.97 -16.96
C GLN A 37 -1.44 -22.82 -16.61
N MET A 38 -0.29 -22.19 -16.34
CA MET A 38 0.97 -22.89 -16.04
C MET A 38 0.88 -23.71 -14.74
N SER A 39 0.05 -23.25 -13.78
CA SER A 39 -0.11 -23.95 -12.50
C SER A 39 -0.97 -25.21 -12.58
N VAL A 40 -1.79 -25.36 -13.65
CA VAL A 40 -2.73 -26.51 -13.80
C VAL A 40 -2.53 -27.30 -15.08
N VAL A 41 -1.58 -26.92 -15.95
CA VAL A 41 -1.32 -27.64 -17.21
C VAL A 41 0.13 -28.10 -17.22
N GLU A 42 0.35 -29.40 -17.29
CA GLU A 42 1.65 -30.03 -17.41
C GLU A 42 1.61 -30.97 -18.62
N ASP A 43 2.57 -30.83 -19.52
CA ASP A 43 2.67 -31.59 -20.78
C ASP A 43 1.38 -31.57 -21.62
N GLY A 44 0.68 -30.41 -21.60
CA GLY A 44 -0.55 -30.22 -22.36
C GLY A 44 -1.80 -30.85 -21.76
N ARG A 45 -1.70 -31.42 -20.55
CA ARG A 45 -2.82 -32.05 -19.85
C ARG A 45 -3.16 -31.28 -18.58
N PHE A 46 -4.46 -31.18 -18.29
CA PHE A 46 -4.91 -30.58 -17.05
C PHE A 46 -4.55 -31.52 -15.87
N THR A 47 -3.87 -30.98 -14.88
CA THR A 47 -3.46 -31.74 -13.71
C THR A 47 -3.43 -30.84 -12.46
N LEU A 48 -3.70 -31.40 -11.30
CA LEU A 48 -3.51 -30.74 -10.00
C LEU A 48 -2.36 -31.38 -9.22
N HIS A 49 -1.54 -32.20 -9.91
CA HIS A 49 -0.41 -32.90 -9.32
C HIS A 49 0.55 -31.95 -8.62
N VAL A 50 0.86 -30.79 -9.26
CA VAL A 50 1.76 -29.76 -8.70
C VAL A 50 1.26 -29.29 -7.33
N TYR A 51 -0.04 -29.02 -7.21
CA TYR A 51 -0.66 -28.59 -5.93
C TYR A 51 -0.58 -29.68 -4.87
N ARG A 52 -0.84 -30.93 -5.27
CA ARG A 52 -0.74 -32.08 -4.37
C ARG A 52 0.70 -32.21 -3.83
N ASP A 53 1.68 -32.18 -4.72
CA ASP A 53 3.09 -32.27 -4.35
C ASP A 53 3.52 -31.14 -3.38
N LEU A 54 3.08 -29.91 -3.65
CA LEU A 54 3.36 -28.76 -2.78
C LEU A 54 2.74 -28.93 -1.39
N LEU A 55 1.54 -29.51 -1.31
CA LEU A 55 0.85 -29.68 -0.02
C LEU A 55 1.33 -30.91 0.75
N ASP A 56 1.77 -31.96 0.06
CA ASP A 56 2.28 -33.19 0.68
C ASP A 56 3.68 -33.01 1.27
N LYS A 57 4.51 -32.12 0.69
CA LYS A 57 5.87 -31.88 1.17
C LYS A 57 5.87 -30.80 2.27
N PRO A 58 6.29 -31.13 3.51
CA PRO A 58 6.28 -30.13 4.60
C PRO A 58 7.09 -28.88 4.31
N PHE A 59 8.19 -28.99 3.58
CA PHE A 59 9.06 -27.85 3.22
C PHE A 59 8.31 -26.86 2.32
N GLU A 60 7.52 -27.36 1.37
CA GLU A 60 6.74 -26.53 0.42
C GLU A 60 5.47 -25.95 1.05
N ARG A 61 4.88 -26.68 2.02
CA ARG A 61 3.66 -26.25 2.71
C ARG A 61 3.92 -25.16 3.75
N ARG A 62 5.08 -25.19 4.44
CA ARG A 62 5.42 -24.22 5.49
C ARG A 62 5.33 -22.76 5.03
N PRO A 63 5.82 -22.35 3.85
CA PRO A 63 5.71 -20.98 3.36
C PRO A 63 4.28 -20.44 3.30
N ILE A 64 3.28 -21.32 3.06
CA ILE A 64 1.86 -20.92 3.05
C ILE A 64 1.45 -20.41 4.44
N TYR A 65 1.69 -21.21 5.49
CA TYR A 65 1.37 -20.84 6.86
C TYR A 65 2.19 -19.65 7.33
N ASN A 66 3.48 -19.66 7.02
CA ASN A 66 4.41 -18.59 7.39
C ASN A 66 3.95 -17.23 6.84
N SER A 67 3.57 -17.18 5.56
CA SER A 67 3.09 -15.94 4.93
C SER A 67 1.80 -15.44 5.58
N LEU A 68 0.85 -16.33 5.86
CA LEU A 68 -0.41 -15.96 6.49
C LEU A 68 -0.19 -15.44 7.92
N ILE A 69 0.68 -16.10 8.69
CA ILE A 69 1.03 -15.69 10.05
C ILE A 69 1.73 -14.32 10.02
N LEU A 70 2.73 -14.16 9.16
CA LEU A 70 3.46 -12.90 9.00
C LEU A 70 2.50 -11.77 8.62
N GLY A 71 1.68 -12.01 7.57
CA GLY A 71 0.70 -11.02 7.10
C GLY A 71 -0.28 -10.59 8.20
N ALA A 72 -0.79 -11.56 8.98
CA ALA A 72 -1.71 -11.27 10.08
C ALA A 72 -1.03 -10.46 11.19
N LEU A 73 0.19 -10.84 11.60
CA LEU A 73 0.94 -10.13 12.65
C LEU A 73 1.28 -8.70 12.23
N VAL A 74 1.78 -8.53 11.01
CA VAL A 74 2.14 -7.21 10.46
C VAL A 74 0.89 -6.33 10.29
N ALA A 75 -0.22 -6.91 9.82
CA ALA A 75 -1.48 -6.18 9.68
C ALA A 75 -1.95 -5.64 11.04
N VAL A 76 -1.96 -6.48 12.07
CA VAL A 76 -2.38 -6.07 13.42
C VAL A 76 -1.41 -5.03 14.00
N ALA A 77 -0.11 -5.34 14.02
CA ALA A 77 0.91 -4.45 14.61
C ALA A 77 0.97 -3.11 13.87
N GLY A 78 1.04 -3.14 12.53
CA GLY A 78 1.12 -1.94 11.69
C GLY A 78 -0.13 -1.07 11.77
N THR A 79 -1.33 -1.70 11.83
CA THR A 79 -2.58 -0.95 12.00
C THR A 79 -2.64 -0.32 13.39
N ALA A 80 -2.23 -1.03 14.44
CA ALA A 80 -2.19 -0.50 15.81
C ALA A 80 -1.25 0.72 15.92
N VAL A 81 -0.02 0.59 15.41
CA VAL A 81 0.95 1.70 15.40
C VAL A 81 0.42 2.86 14.55
N GLY A 82 -0.11 2.57 13.37
CA GLY A 82 -0.67 3.57 12.45
C GLY A 82 -1.84 4.33 13.06
N TYR A 83 -2.76 3.63 13.72
CA TYR A 83 -3.91 4.23 14.41
C TYR A 83 -3.44 5.14 15.56
N LEU A 84 -2.58 4.63 16.44
CA LEU A 84 -2.07 5.41 17.59
C LEU A 84 -1.33 6.66 17.11
N PHE A 85 -0.54 6.53 16.05
CA PHE A 85 0.20 7.65 15.45
C PHE A 85 -0.76 8.67 14.83
N ALA A 86 -1.78 8.21 14.10
CA ALA A 86 -2.82 9.06 13.50
C ALA A 86 -3.63 9.79 14.57
N PHE A 87 -4.01 9.09 15.63
CA PHE A 87 -4.74 9.65 16.76
C PHE A 87 -3.91 10.74 17.48
N ALA A 88 -2.63 10.46 17.71
CA ALA A 88 -1.71 11.43 18.34
C ALA A 88 -1.64 12.74 17.54
N ILE A 89 -1.55 12.64 16.19
CA ILE A 89 -1.40 13.81 15.32
C ILE A 89 -2.74 14.53 15.09
N ALA A 90 -3.84 13.77 14.87
CA ALA A 90 -5.14 14.33 14.48
C ALA A 90 -5.92 14.85 15.69
N ARG A 91 -5.85 14.16 16.84
CA ARG A 91 -6.74 14.40 17.98
C ARG A 91 -6.04 14.88 19.25
N ALA A 92 -4.87 14.32 19.59
CA ALA A 92 -4.20 14.63 20.86
C ALA A 92 -3.31 15.88 20.80
N ASP A 93 -3.15 16.46 19.62
CA ASP A 93 -2.36 17.69 19.36
C ASP A 93 -0.97 17.63 20.02
N VAL A 94 -0.25 16.52 19.77
CA VAL A 94 1.11 16.33 20.29
C VAL A 94 2.06 17.39 19.70
N PRO A 95 3.09 17.84 20.44
CA PRO A 95 4.09 18.75 19.89
C PRO A 95 4.83 18.10 18.70
N TRP A 96 5.37 18.93 17.81
CA TRP A 96 6.15 18.50 16.63
C TRP A 96 5.38 17.61 15.64
N LYS A 97 4.05 17.71 15.57
CA LYS A 97 3.21 16.86 14.71
C LYS A 97 3.60 16.89 13.22
N ARG A 98 4.10 18.06 12.70
CA ARG A 98 4.59 18.17 11.31
C ARG A 98 5.84 17.30 11.08
N PHE A 99 6.77 17.33 12.05
CA PHE A 99 8.00 16.54 12.00
C PHE A 99 7.66 15.03 12.08
N PHE A 100 6.80 14.64 13.03
CA PHE A 100 6.37 13.23 13.14
C PHE A 100 5.71 12.74 11.86
N ARG A 101 4.83 13.56 11.27
CA ARG A 101 4.17 13.21 9.99
C ARG A 101 5.20 13.02 8.87
N LEU A 102 6.18 13.91 8.75
CA LEU A 102 7.22 13.82 7.73
C LEU A 102 8.02 12.53 7.87
N ILE A 103 8.53 12.25 9.09
CA ILE A 103 9.38 11.07 9.31
C ILE A 103 8.56 9.76 9.16
N ALA A 104 7.31 9.77 9.63
CA ALA A 104 6.43 8.59 9.48
C ALA A 104 6.20 8.19 8.02
N THR A 105 6.32 9.14 7.06
CA THR A 105 6.11 8.81 5.63
C THR A 105 7.39 8.37 4.91
N PHE A 106 8.57 8.45 5.54
CA PHE A 106 9.84 8.04 4.94
C PHE A 106 9.83 6.60 4.39
N PRO A 107 9.30 5.60 5.13
CA PRO A 107 9.32 4.22 4.62
C PRO A 107 8.56 4.02 3.30
N ILE A 108 7.58 4.88 2.97
CA ILE A 108 6.85 4.80 1.69
C ILE A 108 7.77 5.09 0.49
N ILE A 109 8.75 5.97 0.70
CA ILE A 109 9.62 6.49 -0.37
C ILE A 109 10.83 5.58 -0.59
N SER A 110 11.27 4.86 0.44
CA SER A 110 12.48 4.04 0.37
C SER A 110 12.22 2.66 -0.26
N PRO A 111 13.21 2.04 -0.89
CA PRO A 111 13.09 0.64 -1.29
C PRO A 111 12.83 -0.26 -0.06
N PRO A 112 11.95 -1.27 -0.18
CA PRO A 112 11.53 -2.07 0.99
C PRO A 112 12.70 -2.68 1.78
N PHE A 113 13.70 -3.21 1.10
CA PHE A 113 14.83 -3.92 1.73
C PHE A 113 15.77 -3.01 2.54
N VAL A 114 15.68 -1.68 2.41
CA VAL A 114 16.57 -0.74 3.15
C VAL A 114 16.41 -0.91 4.66
N LEU A 115 15.16 -1.10 5.12
CA LEU A 115 14.87 -1.31 6.54
C LEU A 115 15.42 -2.66 7.02
N SER A 116 15.35 -3.71 6.19
CA SER A 116 15.95 -5.03 6.50
C SER A 116 17.47 -4.92 6.62
N LEU A 117 18.10 -4.23 5.67
CA LEU A 117 19.55 -4.00 5.71
C LEU A 117 19.94 -3.21 6.98
N ALA A 118 19.20 -2.14 7.29
CA ALA A 118 19.43 -1.35 8.51
C ALA A 118 19.32 -2.22 9.78
N ALA A 119 18.29 -3.07 9.83
CA ALA A 119 18.06 -3.96 10.96
C ALA A 119 19.22 -4.96 11.13
N ILE A 120 19.75 -5.48 10.01
CA ILE A 120 20.92 -6.38 10.05
C ILE A 120 22.17 -5.62 10.50
N LEU A 121 22.40 -4.41 9.99
CA LEU A 121 23.55 -3.60 10.40
C LEU A 121 23.51 -3.26 11.90
N LEU A 122 22.31 -3.08 12.48
CA LEU A 122 22.16 -2.80 13.91
C LEU A 122 22.13 -4.06 14.78
N LEU A 123 21.27 -5.02 14.42
CA LEU A 123 20.87 -6.14 15.28
C LEU A 123 21.28 -7.51 14.74
N GLY A 124 21.93 -7.59 13.59
CA GLY A 124 22.44 -8.85 13.04
C GLY A 124 23.54 -9.45 13.94
N ARG A 125 24.00 -10.64 13.59
CA ARG A 125 25.04 -11.35 14.37
C ARG A 125 26.31 -10.51 14.55
N LYS A 126 26.65 -9.68 13.56
CA LYS A 126 27.77 -8.72 13.61
C LYS A 126 27.27 -7.27 13.68
N GLY A 127 26.04 -7.07 14.12
CA GLY A 127 25.40 -5.78 14.19
C GLY A 127 26.03 -4.87 15.25
N PHE A 128 25.92 -3.57 15.05
CA PHE A 128 26.50 -2.55 15.91
C PHE A 128 26.02 -2.71 17.36
N ILE A 129 24.71 -2.80 17.58
CA ILE A 129 24.12 -2.95 18.93
C ILE A 129 24.54 -4.29 19.54
N THR A 130 24.47 -5.37 18.77
CA THR A 130 24.83 -6.72 19.22
C THR A 130 26.28 -6.79 19.70
N ARG A 131 27.21 -6.13 19.00
CA ARG A 131 28.62 -6.14 19.39
C ARG A 131 28.96 -5.11 20.48
N MET A 132 28.49 -3.86 20.33
CA MET A 132 28.87 -2.75 21.23
C MET A 132 28.23 -2.86 22.62
N LEU A 133 26.90 -3.19 22.68
CA LEU A 133 26.19 -3.23 23.96
C LEU A 133 26.24 -4.61 24.63
N PHE A 134 26.26 -5.67 23.83
CA PHE A 134 26.13 -7.03 24.35
C PHE A 134 27.37 -7.90 24.12
N GLN A 135 28.45 -7.32 23.54
CA GLN A 135 29.72 -8.01 23.28
C GLN A 135 29.55 -9.33 22.49
N GLY A 136 28.49 -9.43 21.70
CA GLY A 136 28.15 -10.62 20.93
C GLY A 136 27.48 -11.74 21.74
N GLN A 137 27.24 -11.55 23.05
CA GLN A 137 26.63 -12.56 23.93
C GLN A 137 25.12 -12.67 23.75
N TRP A 138 24.47 -11.67 23.14
CA TRP A 138 23.03 -11.64 22.89
C TRP A 138 22.75 -11.76 21.42
N ASP A 139 21.92 -12.73 21.03
CA ASP A 139 21.39 -12.84 19.66
C ASP A 139 19.92 -12.35 19.67
N PRO A 140 19.62 -11.20 19.09
CA PRO A 140 18.24 -10.71 19.03
C PRO A 140 17.33 -11.49 18.10
N HIS A 141 17.84 -12.53 17.45
CA HIS A 141 17.10 -13.37 16.50
C HIS A 141 16.37 -12.54 15.44
N ILE A 142 17.11 -11.56 14.86
CA ILE A 142 16.55 -10.65 13.86
C ILE A 142 16.20 -11.38 12.55
N TYR A 143 16.81 -12.51 12.28
CA TYR A 143 16.48 -13.33 11.12
C TYR A 143 15.23 -14.18 11.41
N GLY A 144 14.29 -14.20 10.47
CA GLY A 144 13.04 -14.94 10.58
C GLY A 144 11.86 -14.08 11.03
N LEU A 145 10.84 -14.71 11.61
CA LEU A 145 9.54 -14.09 11.90
C LEU A 145 9.65 -12.80 12.73
N ARG A 146 10.47 -12.80 13.79
CA ARG A 146 10.57 -11.63 14.70
C ARG A 146 11.09 -10.39 13.98
N GLY A 147 12.17 -10.53 13.23
CA GLY A 147 12.75 -9.42 12.46
C GLY A 147 11.84 -8.97 11.33
N LEU A 148 11.20 -9.91 10.65
CA LEU A 148 10.25 -9.60 9.58
C LEU A 148 9.06 -8.80 10.14
N VAL A 149 8.46 -9.22 11.26
CA VAL A 149 7.33 -8.49 11.87
C VAL A 149 7.78 -7.08 12.25
N LEU A 150 8.96 -6.92 12.87
CA LEU A 150 9.49 -5.60 13.26
C LEU A 150 9.69 -4.71 12.02
N VAL A 151 10.42 -5.20 11.03
CA VAL A 151 10.81 -4.43 9.84
C VAL A 151 9.58 -4.10 8.97
N GLU A 152 8.72 -5.08 8.70
CA GLU A 152 7.51 -4.87 7.87
C GLU A 152 6.49 -3.99 8.61
N THR A 153 6.39 -4.07 9.95
CA THR A 153 5.56 -3.15 10.72
C THR A 153 6.01 -1.71 10.47
N ILE A 154 7.32 -1.43 10.55
CA ILE A 154 7.87 -0.08 10.31
C ILE A 154 7.73 0.30 8.82
N ALA A 155 7.86 -0.65 7.90
CA ALA A 155 7.73 -0.41 6.45
C ALA A 155 6.29 -0.03 6.07
N PHE A 156 5.29 -0.69 6.65
CA PHE A 156 3.90 -0.58 6.17
C PHE A 156 2.96 0.21 7.08
N PHE A 157 3.31 0.47 8.38
CA PHE A 157 2.44 1.30 9.23
C PHE A 157 2.12 2.67 8.63
N PRO A 158 2.99 3.31 7.81
CA PRO A 158 2.64 4.61 7.22
C PRO A 158 1.38 4.54 6.34
N THR A 159 1.12 3.41 5.68
CA THR A 159 -0.12 3.21 4.91
C THR A 159 -1.34 3.25 5.83
N ALA A 160 -1.31 2.48 6.93
CA ALA A 160 -2.37 2.52 7.95
C ALA A 160 -2.50 3.90 8.58
N PHE A 161 -1.38 4.55 8.90
CA PHE A 161 -1.33 5.91 9.45
C PHE A 161 -2.06 6.90 8.55
N LEU A 162 -1.77 6.89 7.23
CA LEU A 162 -2.40 7.83 6.29
C LEU A 162 -3.91 7.55 6.13
N ILE A 163 -4.32 6.28 6.06
CA ILE A 163 -5.74 5.88 6.01
C ILE A 163 -6.46 6.39 7.28
N MET A 164 -5.89 6.10 8.45
CA MET A 164 -6.50 6.48 9.74
C MET A 164 -6.47 7.98 9.95
N LEU A 165 -5.41 8.68 9.53
CA LEU A 165 -5.32 10.13 9.60
C LEU A 165 -6.45 10.79 8.81
N GLY A 166 -6.69 10.32 7.58
CA GLY A 166 -7.79 10.82 6.74
C GLY A 166 -9.15 10.64 7.42
N ILE A 167 -9.40 9.48 7.99
CA ILE A 167 -10.68 9.17 8.66
C ILE A 167 -10.83 10.01 9.92
N LEU A 168 -9.81 10.06 10.77
CA LEU A 168 -9.87 10.83 12.03
C LEU A 168 -10.06 12.33 11.76
N GLN A 169 -9.50 12.87 10.67
CA GLN A 169 -9.68 14.26 10.29
C GLN A 169 -11.08 14.53 9.69
N ALA A 170 -11.74 13.51 9.12
CA ALA A 170 -13.08 13.64 8.54
C ALA A 170 -14.20 13.56 9.60
N ILE A 171 -13.94 13.03 10.78
CA ILE A 171 -14.93 12.99 11.88
C ILE A 171 -15.14 14.43 12.41
N ASP A 172 -16.39 14.90 12.37
CA ASP A 172 -16.75 16.26 12.80
C ASP A 172 -16.65 16.36 14.34
N PRO A 173 -15.83 17.29 14.87
CA PRO A 173 -15.76 17.52 16.32
C PRO A 173 -17.09 17.98 16.93
N ALA A 174 -17.99 18.60 16.16
CA ALA A 174 -19.31 19.03 16.64
C ALA A 174 -20.16 17.83 17.10
N LEU A 175 -19.95 16.65 16.55
CA LEU A 175 -20.60 15.42 17.03
C LEU A 175 -20.14 15.08 18.46
N GLU A 176 -18.88 15.37 18.78
CA GLU A 176 -18.31 15.15 20.10
C GLU A 176 -18.78 16.24 21.09
N GLU A 177 -18.85 17.49 20.64
CA GLU A 177 -19.32 18.63 21.46
C GLU A 177 -20.84 18.59 21.71
N SER A 178 -21.63 18.23 20.71
CA SER A 178 -23.10 18.15 20.85
C SER A 178 -23.52 17.05 21.83
N SER A 179 -22.81 15.94 21.87
CA SER A 179 -23.06 14.88 22.86
C SER A 179 -22.78 15.33 24.30
N LEU A 180 -21.84 16.28 24.46
CA LEU A 180 -21.53 16.89 25.76
C LEU A 180 -22.60 17.87 26.20
N ASN A 181 -23.20 18.60 25.29
CA ASN A 181 -24.16 19.68 25.60
C ASN A 181 -25.60 19.20 25.79
N LEU A 182 -25.95 18.02 25.26
CA LEU A 182 -27.34 17.54 25.27
C LEU A 182 -27.84 16.98 26.60
N GLY A 183 -27.02 16.89 27.64
CA GLY A 183 -27.41 16.55 29.02
C GLY A 183 -28.44 15.41 29.13
N ALA A 184 -28.54 14.56 28.17
CA ALA A 184 -29.62 13.59 28.01
C ALA A 184 -29.57 12.50 29.07
N THR A 185 -30.69 12.22 29.70
CA THR A 185 -30.83 11.06 30.59
C THR A 185 -30.71 9.74 29.79
N ARG A 186 -29.97 8.83 30.37
CA ARG A 186 -29.37 7.63 29.73
C ARG A 186 -30.32 6.71 28.97
N TRP A 187 -31.60 6.65 29.31
CA TRP A 187 -32.46 5.59 28.82
C TRP A 187 -33.51 6.05 27.80
N GLN A 188 -33.95 7.29 27.91
CA GLN A 188 -34.96 7.82 27.02
C GLN A 188 -34.45 8.09 25.58
N THR A 189 -33.20 8.49 25.45
CA THR A 189 -32.57 8.77 24.17
C THR A 189 -32.13 7.49 23.44
N VAL A 190 -31.82 6.46 24.21
CA VAL A 190 -31.28 5.19 23.65
C VAL A 190 -32.35 4.42 22.87
N ARG A 191 -33.58 4.39 23.38
CA ARG A 191 -34.60 3.44 22.87
C ARG A 191 -35.43 3.98 21.69
N SER A 192 -35.62 5.27 21.54
CA SER A 192 -36.62 5.80 20.60
C SER A 192 -36.07 6.42 19.31
N HIS A 193 -34.85 6.99 19.32
CA HIS A 193 -34.41 7.77 18.12
C HIS A 193 -32.96 7.55 17.73
N VAL A 194 -32.15 6.86 18.53
CA VAL A 194 -30.70 6.97 18.39
C VAL A 194 -30.00 5.64 18.14
N LEU A 195 -30.66 4.53 18.44
CA LEU A 195 -30.06 3.21 18.23
C LEU A 195 -29.70 2.90 16.75
N PRO A 196 -30.45 3.39 15.75
CA PRO A 196 -30.02 3.14 14.36
C PRO A 196 -29.01 4.15 13.79
N ALA A 197 -28.96 5.39 14.35
CA ALA A 197 -28.18 6.47 13.72
C ALA A 197 -27.04 7.03 14.57
N ALA A 198 -27.02 6.78 15.88
CA ALA A 198 -26.09 7.48 16.77
C ALA A 198 -25.56 6.61 17.95
N VAL A 199 -25.53 5.29 17.77
CA VAL A 199 -24.89 4.40 18.77
C VAL A 199 -23.52 4.92 19.24
N PRO A 200 -22.65 5.49 18.39
CA PRO A 200 -21.36 6.01 18.87
C PRO A 200 -21.48 7.28 19.75
N GLY A 201 -22.38 8.22 19.42
CA GLY A 201 -22.49 9.47 20.17
C GLY A 201 -23.11 9.32 21.56
N ILE A 202 -24.05 8.39 21.72
CA ILE A 202 -24.75 8.13 23.00
C ILE A 202 -23.82 7.52 24.03
N LEU A 203 -23.01 6.55 23.63
CA LEU A 203 -22.05 5.93 24.52
C LEU A 203 -21.07 6.93 25.13
N THR A 204 -20.71 7.96 24.35
CA THR A 204 -19.85 9.06 24.82
C THR A 204 -20.57 9.93 25.85
N GLY A 205 -21.84 10.28 25.62
CA GLY A 205 -22.64 11.09 26.54
C GLY A 205 -22.86 10.38 27.89
N ILE A 206 -23.12 9.08 27.87
CA ILE A 206 -23.31 8.24 29.06
C ILE A 206 -22.03 8.20 29.90
N ILE A 207 -20.88 7.97 29.25
CA ILE A 207 -19.58 7.88 29.92
C ILE A 207 -19.17 9.23 30.52
N LEU A 208 -19.49 10.33 29.83
CA LEU A 208 -19.23 11.69 30.34
C LEU A 208 -20.08 12.02 31.56
N ALA A 209 -21.34 11.58 31.60
CA ALA A 209 -22.22 11.76 32.75
C ALA A 209 -21.75 10.97 33.99
N ILE A 210 -21.28 9.72 33.78
CA ILE A 210 -20.69 8.89 34.84
C ILE A 210 -19.37 9.52 35.32
N SER A 211 -18.58 10.07 34.41
CA SER A 211 -17.28 10.67 34.74
C SER A 211 -17.40 11.96 35.57
N ARG A 212 -18.43 12.77 35.33
CA ARG A 212 -18.71 13.96 36.14
C ARG A 212 -19.15 13.60 37.56
N ALA A 213 -19.79 12.43 37.71
CA ALA A 213 -20.27 11.97 39.03
C ALA A 213 -19.16 11.42 39.93
N ILE A 214 -18.00 11.10 39.42
CA ILE A 214 -16.93 10.41 40.16
C ILE A 214 -15.70 11.33 40.42
N GLY A 215 -15.67 12.56 39.91
CA GLY A 215 -14.70 13.60 40.30
C GLY A 215 -13.23 13.42 39.93
N GLU A 216 -12.83 12.30 39.27
CA GLU A 216 -11.43 12.02 38.86
C GLU A 216 -11.36 11.27 37.53
N ALA A 217 -12.04 11.78 36.51
CA ALA A 217 -12.32 10.94 35.34
C ALA A 217 -11.62 11.35 34.02
N ALA A 218 -10.65 12.25 34.06
CA ALA A 218 -9.96 12.68 32.84
C ALA A 218 -9.27 11.54 32.09
N PRO A 219 -8.58 10.58 32.72
CA PRO A 219 -8.01 9.42 32.00
C PRO A 219 -9.07 8.46 31.47
N LEU A 220 -10.19 8.31 32.15
CA LEU A 220 -11.31 7.46 31.73
C LEU A 220 -12.05 8.05 30.53
N LEU A 221 -12.11 9.36 30.50
CA LEU A 221 -12.70 10.10 29.36
C LEU A 221 -11.97 9.90 28.03
N UNK A 222 -10.85 9.87 28.13
CA UNK A 222 -10.02 9.65 27.02
C UNK A 222 -10.13 8.26 26.48
N UNK A 223 -10.31 7.54 27.39
CA UNK A 223 -10.49 6.21 27.02
C UNK A 223 -11.88 5.96 26.57
N UNK A 224 -12.59 6.63 27.07
CA UNK A 224 -13.93 6.55 26.70
C UNK A 224 -14.23 7.21 25.41
N UNK A 225 -13.82 8.13 25.24
CA UNK A 225 -13.99 8.76 24.00
C UNK A 225 -13.44 8.02 22.88
N MET A 226 -12.27 7.56 23.15
CA MET A 226 -11.65 6.70 22.12
C MET A 226 -12.45 5.41 21.86
N ARG A 227 -12.92 4.76 22.92
CA ARG A 227 -13.64 3.47 22.77
C ARG A 227 -15.08 3.61 22.26
N CYS A 228 -15.75 4.68 22.61
CA CYS A 228 -17.19 4.77 22.36
C CYS A 228 -17.59 5.60 21.13
N VAL A 229 -16.72 6.52 20.70
CA VAL A 229 -16.99 7.37 19.53
C VAL A 229 -15.91 7.18 18.47
N THR A 230 -14.67 7.53 18.80
CA THR A 230 -13.59 7.57 17.81
C THR A 230 -13.30 6.17 17.24
N LEU A 231 -13.21 5.17 18.11
CA LEU A 231 -12.92 3.80 17.67
C LEU A 231 -14.05 3.22 16.80
N PRO A 232 -15.34 3.27 17.23
CA PRO A 232 -16.43 2.77 16.36
C PRO A 232 -16.52 3.49 15.02
N LEU A 233 -16.38 4.81 15.00
CA LEU A 233 -16.36 5.58 13.73
C LEU A 233 -15.13 5.25 12.89
N SER A 234 -14.04 4.81 13.53
CA SER A 234 -12.80 4.40 12.86
C SER A 234 -12.80 2.94 12.39
N VAL A 235 -13.79 2.11 12.81
CA VAL A 235 -13.82 0.67 12.50
C VAL A 235 -13.68 0.39 10.99
N PRO A 236 -14.40 1.10 10.09
CA PRO A 236 -14.19 0.86 8.66
C PRO A 236 -12.75 1.16 8.21
N GLY A 237 -12.14 2.21 8.79
CA GLY A 237 -10.74 2.54 8.51
C GLY A 237 -9.77 1.52 9.08
N LEU A 238 -10.00 1.06 10.31
CA LEU A 238 -9.20 0.01 10.94
C LEU A 238 -9.27 -1.29 10.13
N ALA A 239 -10.49 -1.68 9.72
CA ALA A 239 -10.69 -2.86 8.88
C ALA A 239 -10.00 -2.71 7.52
N SER A 240 -10.11 -1.52 6.90
CA SER A 240 -9.43 -1.21 5.65
C SER A 240 -7.91 -1.28 5.81
N SER A 241 -7.38 -0.69 6.89
CA SER A 241 -5.93 -0.69 7.19
C SER A 241 -5.42 -2.10 7.40
N LEU A 242 -6.13 -2.90 8.20
CA LEU A 242 -5.78 -4.32 8.44
C LEU A 242 -5.69 -5.10 7.14
N LEU A 243 -6.70 -4.97 6.27
CA LEU A 243 -6.74 -5.70 5.00
C LEU A 243 -5.65 -5.22 4.04
N VAL A 244 -5.40 -3.91 3.97
CA VAL A 244 -4.35 -3.35 3.11
C VAL A 244 -2.96 -3.80 3.59
N LEU A 245 -2.67 -3.70 4.89
CA LEU A 245 -1.37 -4.12 5.42
C LEU A 245 -1.17 -5.63 5.31
N PHE A 246 -2.23 -6.43 5.46
CA PHE A 246 -2.19 -7.87 5.22
C PHE A 246 -1.78 -8.17 3.78
N VAL A 247 -2.39 -7.47 2.81
CA VAL A 247 -2.04 -7.62 1.38
C VAL A 247 -0.60 -7.13 1.12
N GLU A 248 -0.20 -5.99 1.70
CA GLU A 248 1.16 -5.44 1.53
C GLU A 248 2.23 -6.41 2.06
N SER A 249 2.01 -6.99 3.24
CA SER A 249 2.94 -7.96 3.83
C SER A 249 3.02 -9.26 3.02
N LEU A 250 1.87 -9.82 2.62
CA LEU A 250 1.85 -11.02 1.77
C LEU A 250 2.54 -10.78 0.41
N ALA A 251 2.39 -9.56 -0.12
CA ALA A 251 2.97 -9.18 -1.41
C ALA A 251 4.44 -8.77 -1.31
N ASP A 252 4.97 -8.62 -0.09
CA ASP A 252 6.35 -8.20 0.10
C ASP A 252 7.30 -9.32 -0.30
N PHE A 253 8.32 -8.94 -1.01
CA PHE A 253 9.42 -9.80 -1.43
C PHE A 253 10.75 -9.25 -0.90
N GLY A 254 10.85 -7.91 -0.86
CA GLY A 254 12.09 -7.20 -0.59
C GLY A 254 12.66 -7.43 0.81
N ASN A 255 11.80 -7.40 1.82
CA ASN A 255 12.24 -7.66 3.19
C ASN A 255 12.48 -9.16 3.43
N PRO A 256 11.55 -10.05 3.03
CA PRO A 256 11.77 -11.49 3.26
C PRO A 256 12.96 -12.08 2.53
N ILE A 257 13.30 -11.68 1.30
CA ILE A 257 14.45 -12.25 0.59
C ILE A 257 15.77 -12.05 1.37
N ILE A 258 15.85 -10.99 2.18
CA ILE A 258 17.04 -10.64 2.95
C ILE A 258 16.96 -11.18 4.39
N LEU A 259 15.77 -11.09 5.02
CA LEU A 259 15.66 -11.26 6.47
C LEU A 259 14.98 -12.55 6.92
N SER A 260 14.38 -13.32 6.00
CA SER A 260 13.57 -14.49 6.38
C SER A 260 14.40 -15.63 7.03
N GLY A 261 15.66 -15.78 6.66
CA GLY A 261 16.46 -16.90 7.15
C GLY A 261 15.76 -18.23 6.87
N ASN A 262 15.48 -19.01 7.91
CA ASN A 262 14.78 -20.29 7.79
C ASN A 262 13.23 -20.14 7.80
N PHE A 263 12.71 -18.92 7.88
CA PHE A 263 11.27 -18.65 7.88
C PHE A 263 10.82 -18.31 6.44
N HIS A 264 10.75 -19.33 5.60
CA HIS A 264 10.40 -19.16 4.18
C HIS A 264 8.97 -18.65 4.01
N VAL A 265 8.77 -17.68 3.11
CA VAL A 265 7.47 -17.12 2.75
C VAL A 265 7.17 -17.39 1.27
N LEU A 266 5.87 -17.33 0.91
CA LEU A 266 5.39 -17.67 -0.44
C LEU A 266 6.03 -16.82 -1.55
N SER A 267 6.18 -15.52 -1.33
CA SER A 267 6.75 -14.61 -2.34
C SER A 267 8.19 -14.99 -2.71
N VAL A 268 8.99 -15.35 -1.70
CA VAL A 268 10.39 -15.78 -1.89
C VAL A 268 10.44 -17.20 -2.47
N GLN A 269 9.59 -18.11 -1.96
CA GLN A 269 9.56 -19.49 -2.45
C GLN A 269 9.19 -19.55 -3.95
N ALA A 270 8.17 -18.80 -4.37
CA ALA A 270 7.78 -18.70 -5.79
C ALA A 270 8.95 -18.21 -6.67
N TYR A 271 9.71 -17.23 -6.16
CA TYR A 271 10.90 -16.73 -6.85
C TYR A 271 11.98 -17.84 -6.98
N LEU A 272 12.25 -18.55 -5.90
CA LEU A 272 13.27 -19.62 -5.90
C LEU A 272 12.91 -20.78 -6.85
N HIS A 273 11.63 -21.14 -6.96
CA HIS A 273 11.18 -22.15 -7.93
C HIS A 273 11.49 -21.71 -9.38
N ILE A 274 11.12 -20.44 -9.73
CA ILE A 274 11.32 -19.92 -11.10
C ILE A 274 12.80 -19.74 -11.43
N THR A 275 13.55 -19.06 -10.54
CA THR A 275 14.93 -18.62 -10.86
C THR A 275 16.00 -19.58 -10.38
N GLY A 276 15.75 -20.28 -9.27
CA GLY A 276 16.73 -21.21 -8.69
C GLY A 276 16.58 -22.64 -9.19
N MET A 277 15.34 -23.11 -9.32
CA MET A 277 15.06 -24.51 -9.71
C MET A 277 14.61 -24.65 -11.17
N VAL A 278 14.31 -23.51 -11.85
CA VAL A 278 13.76 -23.47 -13.22
C VAL A 278 12.42 -24.24 -13.30
N ASP A 279 11.69 -24.28 -12.17
CA ASP A 279 10.39 -24.95 -12.05
C ASP A 279 9.28 -23.92 -12.21
N PHE A 280 8.83 -23.73 -13.45
CA PHE A 280 7.78 -22.75 -13.78
C PHE A 280 6.40 -23.20 -13.27
N GLY A 281 6.13 -24.49 -13.26
CA GLY A 281 4.86 -25.05 -12.76
C GLY A 281 4.69 -24.84 -11.25
N GLY A 282 5.69 -25.24 -10.47
CA GLY A 282 5.70 -25.04 -9.01
C GLY A 282 5.67 -23.57 -8.63
N GLY A 283 6.49 -22.74 -9.31
CA GLY A 283 6.49 -21.28 -9.09
C GLY A 283 5.14 -20.64 -9.40
N ALA A 284 4.49 -21.07 -10.49
CA ALA A 284 3.15 -20.57 -10.86
C ALA A 284 2.08 -21.02 -9.85
N ALA A 285 2.16 -22.27 -9.37
CA ALA A 285 1.22 -22.79 -8.36
C ALA A 285 1.36 -22.02 -7.03
N LEU A 286 2.60 -21.74 -6.58
CA LEU A 286 2.86 -20.94 -5.38
C LEU A 286 2.34 -19.50 -5.57
N ALA A 287 2.48 -18.93 -6.77
CA ALA A 287 1.95 -17.61 -7.12
C ALA A 287 0.41 -17.60 -7.06
N VAL A 288 -0.25 -18.64 -7.53
CA VAL A 288 -1.72 -18.79 -7.44
C VAL A 288 -2.16 -18.92 -5.98
N ILE A 289 -1.45 -19.73 -5.18
CA ILE A 289 -1.73 -19.87 -3.73
C ILE A 289 -1.61 -18.50 -3.03
N LEU A 290 -0.58 -17.71 -3.37
CA LEU A 290 -0.38 -16.37 -2.82
C LEU A 290 -1.47 -15.39 -3.27
N LEU A 291 -1.96 -15.54 -4.50
CA LEU A 291 -3.00 -14.67 -5.08
C LEU A 291 -4.33 -14.80 -4.34
N PHE A 292 -4.71 -16.00 -3.89
CA PHE A 292 -6.02 -16.25 -3.26
C PHE A 292 -6.27 -15.37 -2.02
N PRO A 293 -5.42 -15.39 -0.97
CA PRO A 293 -5.69 -14.58 0.22
C PRO A 293 -5.58 -13.07 -0.05
N THR A 294 -4.69 -12.63 -0.96
CA THR A 294 -4.56 -11.21 -1.30
C THR A 294 -5.79 -10.72 -2.07
N LEU A 295 -6.29 -11.50 -3.02
CA LEU A 295 -7.50 -11.18 -3.78
C LEU A 295 -8.73 -11.21 -2.86
N ALA A 296 -8.84 -12.22 -1.98
CA ALA A 296 -9.94 -12.30 -1.01
C ALA A 296 -9.96 -11.06 -0.10
N ALA A 297 -8.80 -10.65 0.44
CA ALA A 297 -8.69 -9.47 1.29
C ALA A 297 -9.07 -8.19 0.51
N PHE A 298 -8.62 -8.05 -0.74
CA PHE A 298 -8.97 -6.93 -1.61
C PHE A 298 -10.48 -6.85 -1.90
N LEU A 299 -11.10 -7.99 -2.24
CA LEU A 299 -12.54 -8.04 -2.52
C LEU A 299 -13.34 -7.72 -1.26
N LEU A 300 -12.92 -8.26 -0.12
CA LEU A 300 -13.53 -7.96 1.18
C LEU A 300 -13.42 -6.45 1.49
N GLN A 301 -12.26 -5.85 1.28
CA GLN A 301 -12.06 -4.41 1.45
C GLN A 301 -12.96 -3.61 0.49
N LYS A 302 -12.96 -3.96 -0.80
CA LYS A 302 -13.69 -3.20 -1.85
C LYS A 302 -15.21 -3.28 -1.66
N TYR A 303 -15.74 -4.48 -1.38
CA TYR A 303 -17.20 -4.70 -1.43
C TYR A 303 -17.87 -4.69 -0.05
N TRP A 304 -17.16 -5.02 1.01
CA TRP A 304 -17.76 -5.10 2.34
C TRP A 304 -17.39 -3.91 3.22
N VAL A 305 -16.11 -3.60 3.34
CA VAL A 305 -15.64 -2.50 4.21
C VAL A 305 -16.05 -1.14 3.63
N SER A 306 -15.87 -0.94 2.31
CA SER A 306 -16.18 0.35 1.65
C SER A 306 -17.67 0.72 1.70
N ARG A 307 -18.57 -0.26 1.78
CA ARG A 307 -20.02 -0.01 1.90
C ARG A 307 -20.42 0.55 3.26
N LYS A 308 -19.60 0.33 4.29
CA LYS A 308 -19.88 0.78 5.65
C LYS A 308 -19.20 2.12 5.97
N SER A 309 -18.84 2.89 4.95
CA SER A 309 -18.30 4.22 5.15
C SER A 309 -19.38 5.15 5.73
N TYR A 310 -19.20 5.60 6.95
CA TYR A 310 -20.06 6.61 7.54
C TYR A 310 -19.71 7.95 6.92
N VAL A 311 -20.50 8.37 5.93
CA VAL A 311 -20.42 9.74 5.40
C VAL A 311 -20.98 10.65 6.49
N THR A 312 -20.11 11.37 7.17
CA THR A 312 -20.54 12.43 8.07
C THR A 312 -21.17 13.55 7.26
N VAL A 313 -22.36 13.91 7.69
CA VAL A 313 -23.20 14.94 7.07
C VAL A 313 -22.41 16.26 6.90
N THR A 314 -22.48 16.77 5.72
CA THR A 314 -22.17 18.12 5.26
C THR A 314 -21.82 19.18 6.32
N GLY A 315 -20.57 19.42 6.50
CA GLY A 315 -20.02 20.56 7.23
C GLY A 315 -18.52 20.66 6.93
N LYS A 316 -18.02 21.86 6.79
CA LYS A 316 -16.57 22.06 6.73
C LYS A 316 -15.95 21.53 8.03
N PRO A 317 -14.91 20.69 7.97
CA PRO A 317 -14.28 20.19 9.19
C PRO A 317 -13.84 21.37 10.06
N SER A 318 -14.47 21.54 11.21
CA SER A 318 -14.05 22.53 12.20
C SER A 318 -12.72 22.05 12.83
N PRO A 319 -11.77 22.93 13.06
CA PRO A 319 -10.52 22.56 13.70
C PRO A 319 -10.65 22.37 15.23
N ALA A 320 -11.84 22.08 15.73
CA ALA A 320 -12.03 21.87 17.16
C ALA A 320 -11.10 20.76 17.68
N ARG A 321 -10.36 21.07 18.73
CA ARG A 321 -9.37 20.19 19.33
C ARG A 321 -9.99 19.45 20.53
N LEU A 322 -9.90 18.14 20.50
CA LEU A 322 -10.25 17.36 21.70
C LEU A 322 -9.32 17.74 22.84
N SER A 323 -9.89 18.02 23.99
CA SER A 323 -9.13 18.18 25.22
C SER A 323 -8.71 16.78 25.72
N VAL A 324 -7.56 16.31 25.24
CA VAL A 324 -6.97 15.04 25.70
C VAL A 324 -6.21 15.34 26.99
N ASP A 325 -6.37 14.49 28.00
CA ASP A 325 -5.70 14.67 29.28
C ASP A 325 -4.17 14.68 29.11
N PRO A 326 -3.45 15.43 29.97
CA PRO A 326 -1.99 15.58 29.83
C PRO A 326 -1.22 14.27 29.87
N PHE A 327 -1.67 13.28 30.64
CA PHE A 327 -0.99 11.97 30.74
C PHE A 327 -1.07 11.22 29.40
N THR A 328 -2.28 11.08 28.84
CA THR A 328 -2.48 10.41 27.53
C THR A 328 -1.70 11.13 26.42
N ARG A 329 -1.71 12.48 26.42
CA ARG A 329 -0.94 13.28 25.46
C ARG A 329 0.56 13.00 25.55
N ARG A 330 1.11 12.92 26.80
CA ARG A 330 2.53 12.58 27.01
C ARG A 330 2.84 11.17 26.54
N LEU A 331 1.99 10.20 26.86
CA LEU A 331 2.16 8.81 26.45
C LEU A 331 2.20 8.69 24.90
N LEU A 332 1.25 9.35 24.22
CA LEU A 332 1.21 9.38 22.76
C LEU A 332 2.43 10.09 22.17
N PHE A 333 2.89 11.17 22.80
CA PHE A 333 4.10 11.88 22.40
C PHE A 333 5.33 10.96 22.49
N VAL A 334 5.49 10.24 23.61
CA VAL A 334 6.59 9.29 23.82
C VAL A 334 6.54 8.16 22.80
N LEU A 335 5.35 7.65 22.50
CA LEU A 335 5.15 6.64 21.45
C LEU A 335 5.58 7.19 20.07
N CYS A 336 5.13 8.39 19.70
CA CYS A 336 5.52 9.03 18.44
C CYS A 336 7.03 9.25 18.40
N LEU A 337 7.63 9.68 19.50
CA LEU A 337 9.08 9.90 19.60
C LEU A 337 9.83 8.56 19.44
N GLY A 338 9.36 7.48 20.07
CA GLY A 338 9.96 6.15 19.96
C GLY A 338 9.93 5.60 18.54
N VAL A 339 8.77 5.64 17.88
CA VAL A 339 8.63 5.17 16.48
C VAL A 339 9.47 6.03 15.56
N THR A 340 9.41 7.37 15.69
CA THR A 340 10.19 8.30 14.89
C THR A 340 11.69 8.10 15.11
N GLY A 341 12.10 7.92 16.37
CA GLY A 341 13.48 7.64 16.75
C GLY A 341 14.00 6.35 16.12
N LEU A 342 13.17 5.30 16.15
CA LEU A 342 13.51 4.03 15.50
C LEU A 342 13.67 4.19 13.98
N ILE A 343 12.77 4.90 13.32
CA ILE A 343 12.88 5.18 11.88
C ILE A 343 14.19 5.93 11.59
N LEU A 344 14.46 7.01 12.34
CA LEU A 344 15.69 7.80 12.17
C LEU A 344 16.93 6.98 12.44
N LEU A 345 16.90 6.10 13.45
CA LEU A 345 18.00 5.21 13.77
C LEU A 345 18.28 4.25 12.61
N LEU A 346 17.24 3.61 12.05
CA LEU A 346 17.38 2.68 10.94
C LEU A 346 17.96 3.39 9.70
N TYR A 347 17.36 4.49 9.25
CA TYR A 347 17.87 5.24 8.08
C TYR A 347 19.22 5.86 8.36
N GLY A 348 19.43 6.40 9.56
CA GLY A 348 20.72 6.97 10.00
C GLY A 348 21.84 5.94 9.95
N THR A 349 21.54 4.68 10.30
CA THR A 349 22.49 3.57 10.23
C THR A 349 22.94 3.31 8.79
N VAL A 350 21.99 3.28 7.84
CA VAL A 350 22.35 3.08 6.41
C VAL A 350 23.16 4.26 5.90
N ILE A 351 22.73 5.49 6.21
CA ILE A 351 23.44 6.71 5.79
C ILE A 351 24.85 6.72 6.39
N PHE A 352 24.98 6.49 7.70
CA PHE A 352 26.28 6.46 8.37
C PHE A 352 27.15 5.33 7.80
N GLY A 353 26.54 4.14 7.62
CA GLY A 353 27.24 2.96 7.07
C GLY A 353 27.79 3.21 5.67
N SER A 354 27.14 4.07 4.87
CA SER A 354 27.63 4.42 3.52
C SER A 354 28.92 5.25 3.54
N PHE A 355 29.24 5.86 4.68
CA PHE A 355 30.49 6.64 4.86
C PHE A 355 31.56 5.86 5.64
N VAL A 356 31.31 4.60 6.03
CA VAL A 356 32.22 3.80 6.85
C VAL A 356 32.94 2.79 5.95
N THR A 357 34.26 2.66 6.10
CA THR A 357 35.10 1.78 5.26
C THR A 357 34.63 0.33 5.29
N LEU A 358 34.36 -0.20 6.48
CA LEU A 358 33.88 -1.58 6.64
C LEU A 358 33.06 -1.70 7.93
N TRP A 359 31.74 -1.86 7.78
CA TRP A 359 30.82 -1.96 8.91
C TRP A 359 31.18 -3.13 9.81
N GLY A 360 31.23 -2.89 11.11
CA GLY A 360 31.55 -3.91 12.10
C GLY A 360 33.05 -4.18 12.30
N ALA A 361 33.93 -3.58 11.49
CA ALA A 361 35.36 -3.83 11.58
C ALA A 361 36.21 -2.54 11.54
N ASN A 362 35.94 -1.65 10.60
CA ASN A 362 36.72 -0.42 10.43
C ASN A 362 35.79 0.78 10.19
N TYR A 363 35.65 1.63 11.18
CA TYR A 363 34.75 2.79 11.17
C TYR A 363 35.41 4.08 10.64
N THR A 364 36.60 4.00 10.02
CA THR A 364 37.20 5.18 9.36
C THR A 364 36.28 5.67 8.24
N LEU A 365 36.06 6.98 8.18
CA LEU A 365 35.19 7.62 7.20
C LEU A 365 35.80 7.56 5.79
N THR A 366 34.98 7.28 4.79
CA THR A 366 35.39 7.17 3.40
C THR A 366 34.25 7.55 2.46
N ILE A 367 34.61 8.04 1.27
CA ILE A 367 33.66 8.26 0.16
C ILE A 367 33.87 7.25 -0.99
N LYS A 368 34.75 6.27 -0.80
CA LYS A 368 35.08 5.26 -1.83
C LYS A 368 33.85 4.52 -2.33
N HIS A 369 32.87 4.23 -1.45
CA HIS A 369 31.64 3.54 -1.83
C HIS A 369 30.86 4.34 -2.88
N TYR A 370 30.78 5.67 -2.73
CA TYR A 370 30.10 6.53 -3.71
C TYR A 370 30.80 6.51 -5.07
N ALA A 371 32.13 6.56 -5.08
CA ALA A 371 32.91 6.45 -6.32
C ALA A 371 32.64 5.09 -7.01
N SER A 372 32.68 4.00 -6.24
CA SER A 372 32.38 2.65 -6.77
C SER A 372 30.96 2.53 -7.32
N VAL A 373 29.98 3.12 -6.62
CA VAL A 373 28.57 3.11 -7.07
C VAL A 373 28.43 3.85 -8.40
N PHE A 374 29.08 4.98 -8.58
CA PHE A 374 29.02 5.71 -9.85
C PHE A 374 29.71 4.96 -11.00
N HIS A 375 30.80 4.25 -10.71
CA HIS A 375 31.48 3.43 -11.73
C HIS A 375 30.69 2.17 -12.12
N ILE A 376 30.19 1.42 -11.14
CA ILE A 376 29.53 0.13 -11.37
C ILE A 376 28.02 0.32 -11.51
N GLY A 377 27.42 1.08 -10.61
CA GLY A 377 25.98 1.27 -10.49
C GLY A 377 25.38 2.38 -11.34
N GLY A 378 26.23 3.26 -11.91
CA GLY A 378 25.76 4.41 -12.69
C GLY A 378 24.86 4.04 -13.86
N ARG A 379 25.18 2.92 -14.54
CA ARG A 379 24.36 2.38 -15.63
C ARG A 379 22.96 1.97 -15.10
N TYR A 380 22.91 1.25 -13.99
CA TYR A 380 21.63 0.77 -13.41
C TYR A 380 20.77 1.94 -12.94
N LEU A 381 21.39 2.97 -12.35
CA LEU A 381 20.70 4.19 -11.95
C LEU A 381 20.12 4.92 -13.17
N ARG A 382 20.92 5.09 -14.23
CA ARG A 382 20.49 5.71 -15.49
C ARG A 382 19.32 4.93 -16.10
N ASP A 383 19.46 3.60 -16.20
CA ASP A 383 18.42 2.73 -16.77
C ASP A 383 17.11 2.85 -15.97
N THR A 384 17.20 2.81 -14.64
CA THR A 384 16.04 2.99 -13.75
C THR A 384 15.36 4.34 -13.98
N LEU A 385 16.15 5.42 -14.04
CA LEU A 385 15.64 6.79 -14.26
C LEU A 385 14.93 6.89 -15.63
N ILE A 386 15.54 6.36 -16.70
CA ILE A 386 14.96 6.39 -18.04
C ILE A 386 13.62 5.62 -18.06
N LEU A 387 13.63 4.38 -17.56
CA LEU A 387 12.44 3.51 -17.59
C LEU A 387 11.30 4.09 -16.74
N ALA A 388 11.64 4.64 -15.54
CA ALA A 388 10.65 5.28 -14.67
C ALA A 388 10.11 6.57 -15.30
N SER A 389 10.98 7.39 -15.92
CA SER A 389 10.58 8.66 -16.56
C SER A 389 9.70 8.44 -17.80
N VAL A 390 9.90 7.34 -18.52
CA VAL A 390 9.04 6.96 -19.66
C VAL A 390 7.69 6.41 -19.17
N ALA A 391 7.71 5.53 -18.17
CA ALA A 391 6.50 4.86 -17.67
C ALA A 391 5.56 5.83 -16.94
N THR A 392 6.10 6.76 -16.14
CA THR A 392 5.32 7.61 -15.23
C THR A 392 4.28 8.48 -15.94
N PRO A 393 4.62 9.29 -16.96
CA PRO A 393 3.60 10.11 -17.63
C PRO A 393 2.53 9.25 -18.32
N ILE A 394 2.90 8.12 -18.90
CA ILE A 394 1.93 7.20 -19.54
C ILE A 394 0.96 6.66 -18.46
N THR A 395 1.50 6.24 -17.33
CA THR A 395 0.71 5.77 -16.16
C THR A 395 -0.28 6.85 -15.69
N GLY A 396 0.19 8.09 -15.56
CA GLY A 396 -0.63 9.21 -15.11
C GLY A 396 -1.76 9.53 -16.06
N ILE A 397 -1.45 9.64 -17.36
CA ILE A 397 -2.45 9.92 -18.40
C ILE A 397 -3.49 8.79 -18.45
N LEU A 398 -3.03 7.54 -18.50
CA LEU A 398 -3.90 6.36 -18.55
C LEU A 398 -4.80 6.31 -17.30
N GLY A 399 -4.23 6.54 -16.13
CA GLY A 399 -4.98 6.55 -14.86
C GLY A 399 -6.05 7.63 -14.82
N MET A 400 -5.73 8.86 -15.28
CA MET A 400 -6.69 9.97 -15.31
C MET A 400 -7.81 9.73 -16.33
N VAL A 401 -7.49 9.19 -17.51
CA VAL A 401 -8.50 8.86 -18.52
C VAL A 401 -9.45 7.78 -17.98
N ILE A 402 -8.92 6.72 -17.36
CA ILE A 402 -9.74 5.66 -16.75
C ILE A 402 -10.61 6.27 -15.63
N ALA A 403 -10.03 7.12 -14.76
CA ALA A 403 -10.79 7.78 -13.68
C ALA A 403 -11.96 8.60 -14.24
N PHE A 404 -11.70 9.40 -15.29
CA PHE A 404 -12.75 10.18 -15.96
C PHE A 404 -13.86 9.28 -16.53
N LEU A 405 -13.49 8.21 -17.23
CA LEU A 405 -14.45 7.25 -17.80
C LEU A 405 -15.30 6.61 -16.71
N VAL A 406 -14.66 6.17 -15.62
CA VAL A 406 -15.34 5.47 -14.51
C VAL A 406 -16.23 6.42 -13.70
N VAL A 407 -15.83 7.68 -13.50
CA VAL A 407 -16.61 8.62 -12.69
C VAL A 407 -17.72 9.31 -13.51
N ARG A 408 -17.38 9.80 -14.73
CA ARG A 408 -18.25 10.73 -15.49
C ARG A 408 -19.04 10.08 -16.61
N LYS A 409 -18.69 8.85 -17.04
CA LYS A 409 -19.36 8.22 -18.17
C LYS A 409 -20.12 6.95 -17.77
N GLN A 410 -21.17 6.63 -18.52
CA GLN A 410 -21.93 5.38 -18.38
C GLN A 410 -21.78 4.59 -19.68
N PHE A 411 -21.22 3.38 -19.56
CA PHE A 411 -20.99 2.49 -20.72
C PHE A 411 -21.02 1.03 -20.27
N VAL A 412 -21.25 0.15 -21.24
CA VAL A 412 -21.25 -1.31 -21.03
C VAL A 412 -19.80 -1.73 -20.70
N GLY A 413 -19.63 -2.47 -19.61
CA GLY A 413 -18.30 -2.93 -19.16
C GLY A 413 -17.60 -1.97 -18.20
N LYS A 414 -18.23 -0.85 -17.79
CA LYS A 414 -17.67 0.13 -16.85
C LYS A 414 -17.18 -0.55 -15.55
N GLY A 415 -18.02 -1.41 -14.96
CA GLY A 415 -17.68 -2.14 -13.73
C GLY A 415 -16.51 -3.09 -13.92
N LEU A 416 -16.44 -3.74 -15.08
CA LEU A 416 -15.32 -4.63 -15.42
C LEU A 416 -14.02 -3.83 -15.62
N MET A 417 -14.08 -2.69 -16.31
CA MET A 417 -12.93 -1.79 -16.48
C MET A 417 -12.42 -1.30 -15.11
N ASP A 418 -13.32 -0.86 -14.22
CA ASP A 418 -12.94 -0.44 -12.86
C ASP A 418 -12.29 -1.58 -12.07
N LEU A 419 -12.91 -2.77 -12.09
CA LEU A 419 -12.36 -3.93 -11.38
C LEU A 419 -10.99 -4.34 -11.93
N THR A 420 -10.87 -4.49 -13.25
CA THR A 420 -9.63 -4.93 -13.91
C THR A 420 -8.49 -3.92 -13.70
N SER A 421 -8.80 -2.63 -13.83
CA SER A 421 -7.79 -1.58 -13.64
C SER A 421 -7.29 -1.49 -12.19
N MET A 422 -8.12 -1.89 -11.22
CA MET A 422 -7.74 -1.92 -9.79
C MET A 422 -7.10 -3.26 -9.38
N LEU A 423 -7.24 -4.31 -10.21
CA LEU A 423 -6.80 -5.67 -9.88
C LEU A 423 -5.29 -5.74 -9.60
N THR A 424 -4.48 -4.97 -10.35
CA THR A 424 -3.02 -4.96 -10.17
C THR A 424 -2.56 -4.40 -8.82
N PHE A 425 -3.44 -3.71 -8.09
CA PHE A 425 -3.16 -3.30 -6.71
C PHE A 425 -3.29 -4.47 -5.73
N ALA A 426 -4.24 -5.38 -6.01
CA ALA A 426 -4.49 -6.56 -5.17
C ALA A 426 -3.51 -7.70 -5.43
N VAL A 427 -2.97 -7.76 -6.66
CA VAL A 427 -2.10 -8.86 -7.09
C VAL A 427 -0.67 -8.59 -6.58
N PRO A 428 -0.05 -9.54 -5.85
CA PRO A 428 1.36 -9.41 -5.43
C PRO A 428 2.30 -9.17 -6.62
N GLY A 429 3.35 -8.37 -6.39
CA GLY A 429 4.33 -8.06 -7.42
C GLY A 429 4.97 -9.30 -8.02
N THR A 430 5.29 -10.28 -7.19
CA THR A 430 5.86 -11.57 -7.62
C THR A 430 4.94 -12.28 -8.62
N VAL A 431 3.62 -12.33 -8.35
CA VAL A 431 2.63 -12.94 -9.24
C VAL A 431 2.60 -12.22 -10.59
N VAL A 432 2.62 -10.86 -10.56
CA VAL A 432 2.62 -10.05 -11.79
C VAL A 432 3.91 -10.33 -12.60
N GLY A 433 5.07 -10.35 -11.92
CA GLY A 433 6.37 -10.60 -12.57
C GLY A 433 6.44 -11.98 -13.22
N ILE A 434 6.01 -13.01 -12.50
CA ILE A 434 5.90 -14.39 -13.03
C ILE A 434 4.95 -14.40 -14.24
N GLY A 435 3.79 -13.74 -14.12
CA GLY A 435 2.84 -13.65 -15.22
C GLY A 435 3.43 -12.99 -16.48
N TYR A 436 4.20 -11.92 -16.28
CA TYR A 436 4.84 -11.22 -17.41
C TYR A 436 5.87 -12.08 -18.11
N ILE A 437 6.72 -12.81 -17.37
CA ILE A 437 7.71 -13.68 -18.03
C ILE A 437 7.01 -14.84 -18.77
N LEU A 438 5.96 -15.42 -18.18
CA LEU A 438 5.20 -16.52 -18.82
C LEU A 438 4.40 -16.04 -20.04
N ALA A 439 3.85 -14.80 -20.00
CA ALA A 439 3.00 -14.27 -21.06
C ALA A 439 3.79 -13.75 -22.26
N PHE A 440 4.99 -13.20 -22.02
CA PHE A 440 5.74 -12.43 -23.02
C PHE A 440 7.12 -13.01 -23.33
N ASN A 441 7.32 -14.32 -23.08
CA ASN A 441 8.54 -15.05 -23.43
C ASN A 441 8.38 -15.89 -24.71
N GLU A 442 7.24 -15.77 -25.39
CA GLU A 442 6.93 -16.54 -26.59
C GLU A 442 6.37 -15.65 -27.70
N ARG A 443 6.54 -16.07 -28.97
CA ARG A 443 5.92 -15.40 -30.12
C ARG A 443 4.39 -15.56 -30.02
N PRO A 444 3.61 -14.57 -30.49
CA PRO A 444 4.01 -13.37 -31.23
C PRO A 444 4.49 -12.18 -30.39
N LEU A 445 4.31 -12.19 -29.08
CA LEU A 445 4.62 -11.05 -28.20
C LEU A 445 5.89 -11.30 -27.36
N LEU A 446 7.00 -11.58 -28.04
CA LEU A 446 8.30 -11.80 -27.37
C LEU A 446 8.87 -10.45 -26.90
N LEU A 447 8.64 -10.10 -25.62
CA LEU A 447 9.11 -8.86 -25.02
C LEU A 447 10.22 -9.07 -23.97
N THR A 448 10.48 -10.32 -23.58
CA THR A 448 11.49 -10.66 -22.56
C THR A 448 12.87 -10.13 -22.99
N GLY A 449 13.60 -9.54 -22.04
CA GLY A 449 14.92 -8.96 -22.30
C GLY A 449 14.91 -7.53 -22.84
N THR A 450 13.73 -6.95 -23.08
CA THR A 450 13.60 -5.58 -23.63
C THR A 450 13.24 -4.56 -22.55
N ALA A 451 13.53 -3.27 -22.81
CA ALA A 451 13.05 -2.15 -21.98
C ALA A 451 11.52 -2.11 -21.93
N THR A 452 10.88 -2.50 -23.03
CA THR A 452 9.43 -2.41 -23.23
C THR A 452 8.66 -3.21 -22.16
N ILE A 453 9.11 -4.43 -21.84
CA ILE A 453 8.42 -5.27 -20.84
C ILE A 453 8.44 -4.59 -19.45
N ILE A 454 9.58 -3.94 -19.09
CA ILE A 454 9.73 -3.25 -17.81
C ILE A 454 8.84 -2.01 -17.77
N VAL A 455 8.82 -1.22 -18.86
CA VAL A 455 7.97 -0.02 -18.96
C VAL A 455 6.49 -0.41 -18.86
N LEU A 456 6.05 -1.43 -19.60
CA LEU A 456 4.66 -1.92 -19.56
C LEU A 456 4.28 -2.41 -18.15
N LEU A 457 5.19 -3.16 -17.52
CA LEU A 457 4.99 -3.64 -16.14
C LEU A 457 4.85 -2.45 -15.18
N PHE A 458 5.71 -1.43 -15.28
CA PHE A 458 5.62 -0.20 -14.49
C PHE A 458 4.28 0.51 -14.70
N ILE A 459 3.85 0.67 -15.95
CA ILE A 459 2.59 1.34 -16.31
C ILE A 459 1.42 0.62 -15.62
N PHE A 460 1.20 -0.66 -15.95
CA PHE A 460 0.01 -1.38 -15.52
C PHE A 460 0.02 -1.69 -14.01
N ARG A 461 1.21 -1.80 -13.40
CA ARG A 461 1.36 -1.97 -11.95
C ARG A 461 0.95 -0.70 -11.18
N ASN A 462 1.21 0.49 -11.75
CA ASN A 462 1.01 1.77 -11.04
C ASN A 462 -0.24 2.55 -11.51
N VAL A 463 -0.93 2.12 -12.57
CA VAL A 463 -2.19 2.74 -13.06
C VAL A 463 -3.22 2.91 -11.93
N PRO A 464 -3.44 1.97 -10.99
CA PRO A 464 -4.40 2.18 -9.90
C PRO A 464 -4.15 3.43 -9.05
N VAL A 465 -2.89 3.85 -8.89
CA VAL A 465 -2.53 5.07 -8.15
C VAL A 465 -3.12 6.30 -8.84
N GLY A 466 -2.89 6.41 -10.16
CA GLY A 466 -3.44 7.50 -10.97
C GLY A 466 -4.96 7.51 -10.96
N ILE A 467 -5.59 6.33 -11.05
CA ILE A 467 -7.06 6.20 -11.01
C ILE A 467 -7.59 6.70 -9.65
N ARG A 468 -7.02 6.26 -8.53
CA ARG A 468 -7.47 6.68 -7.18
C ARG A 468 -7.35 8.19 -6.99
N ALA A 469 -6.21 8.77 -7.41
CA ALA A 469 -6.01 10.23 -7.35
C ALA A 469 -7.03 10.96 -8.22
N GLY A 470 -7.24 10.48 -9.45
CA GLY A 470 -8.21 11.04 -10.39
C GLY A 470 -9.64 10.93 -9.90
N VAL A 471 -10.05 9.77 -9.38
CA VAL A 471 -11.41 9.54 -8.84
C VAL A 471 -11.66 10.50 -7.66
N ALA A 472 -10.71 10.59 -6.71
CA ALA A 472 -10.85 11.47 -5.54
C ALA A 472 -10.98 12.94 -5.96
N ALA A 473 -10.20 13.38 -6.94
CA ALA A 473 -10.28 14.77 -7.45
C ALA A 473 -11.61 15.02 -8.19
N LEU A 474 -12.01 14.09 -9.07
CA LEU A 474 -13.24 14.22 -9.85
C LEU A 474 -14.50 14.24 -8.97
N GLN A 475 -14.50 13.51 -7.85
CA GLN A 475 -15.61 13.49 -6.90
C GLN A 475 -15.80 14.83 -6.17
N GLN A 476 -14.74 15.65 -6.10
CA GLN A 476 -14.80 16.99 -5.49
C GLN A 476 -15.30 18.08 -6.47
N ILE A 477 -15.38 17.77 -7.77
CA ILE A 477 -15.84 18.71 -8.81
C ILE A 477 -17.34 18.49 -9.04
N ASP A 478 -18.12 19.59 -8.93
CA ASP A 478 -19.56 19.55 -9.17
C ASP A 478 -19.86 19.06 -10.61
N PRO A 479 -20.68 18.03 -10.78
CA PRO A 479 -21.08 17.55 -12.11
C PRO A 479 -21.71 18.64 -12.98
N ALA A 480 -22.40 19.63 -12.40
CA ALA A 480 -23.05 20.73 -13.11
C ALA A 480 -22.08 21.50 -14.03
N ILE A 481 -20.79 21.58 -13.66
CA ILE A 481 -19.77 22.24 -14.48
C ILE A 481 -19.61 21.53 -15.84
N ALA A 482 -19.55 20.19 -15.82
CA ALA A 482 -19.42 19.38 -17.04
C ALA A 482 -20.74 19.39 -17.86
N GLU A 483 -21.88 19.43 -17.18
CA GLU A 483 -23.21 19.52 -17.82
C GLU A 483 -23.38 20.87 -18.53
N ALA A 484 -22.97 21.97 -17.89
CA ALA A 484 -23.00 23.31 -18.49
C ALA A 484 -22.16 23.37 -19.78
N ALA A 485 -20.95 22.76 -19.74
CA ALA A 485 -20.09 22.67 -20.95
C ALA A 485 -20.78 21.91 -22.08
N THR A 486 -21.46 20.80 -21.74
CA THR A 486 -22.19 19.99 -22.72
C THR A 486 -23.36 20.78 -23.33
N ASN A 487 -24.10 21.54 -22.50
CA ASN A 487 -25.19 22.38 -22.94
C ASN A 487 -24.72 23.51 -23.88
N LEU A 488 -23.47 23.96 -23.72
CA LEU A 488 -22.80 24.92 -24.59
C LEU A 488 -22.20 24.28 -25.86
N GLY A 489 -22.45 22.98 -26.09
CA GLY A 489 -22.03 22.27 -27.31
C GLY A 489 -20.63 21.66 -27.23
N ALA A 490 -19.99 21.63 -26.06
CA ALA A 490 -18.68 21.02 -25.93
C ALA A 490 -18.78 19.48 -25.91
N GLY A 491 -18.05 18.82 -26.78
CA GLY A 491 -17.92 17.37 -26.77
C GLY A 491 -17.10 16.87 -25.56
N SER A 492 -17.22 15.59 -25.24
CA SER A 492 -16.58 14.97 -24.05
C SER A 492 -15.07 15.20 -23.99
N ALA A 493 -14.37 15.07 -25.12
CA ALA A 493 -12.92 15.28 -25.18
C ALA A 493 -12.55 16.74 -24.86
N ARG A 494 -13.31 17.69 -25.42
CA ARG A 494 -13.08 19.12 -25.18
C ARG A 494 -13.34 19.47 -23.72
N THR A 495 -14.46 19.01 -23.15
CA THR A 495 -14.79 19.18 -21.71
C THR A 495 -13.68 18.62 -20.81
N PHE A 496 -13.17 17.43 -21.16
CA PHE A 496 -12.09 16.81 -20.39
C PHE A 496 -10.81 17.67 -20.41
N VAL A 497 -10.36 18.07 -21.61
CA VAL A 497 -9.07 18.78 -21.77
C VAL A 497 -9.15 20.22 -21.23
N THR A 498 -10.26 20.94 -21.49
CA THR A 498 -10.34 22.38 -21.18
C THR A 498 -10.89 22.69 -19.78
N ILE A 499 -11.63 21.77 -19.16
CA ILE A 499 -12.27 21.99 -17.86
C ILE A 499 -11.78 21.00 -16.82
N THR A 500 -11.97 19.69 -17.08
CA THR A 500 -11.70 18.65 -16.08
C THR A 500 -10.20 18.57 -15.76
N LEU A 501 -9.36 18.49 -16.78
CA LEU A 501 -7.91 18.30 -16.62
C LEU A 501 -7.25 19.44 -15.83
N PRO A 502 -7.52 20.75 -16.11
CA PRO A 502 -6.99 21.82 -15.26
C PRO A 502 -7.40 21.73 -13.79
N LEU A 503 -8.64 21.35 -13.53
CA LEU A 503 -9.15 21.24 -12.16
C LEU A 503 -8.52 20.08 -11.38
N ILE A 504 -8.15 18.97 -12.05
CA ILE A 504 -7.54 17.81 -11.41
C ILE A 504 -6.00 17.83 -11.49
N THR A 505 -5.42 18.89 -12.04
CA THR A 505 -3.95 19.01 -12.24
C THR A 505 -3.15 18.76 -10.96
N PRO A 506 -3.50 19.30 -9.77
CA PRO A 506 -2.73 18.98 -8.55
C PRO A 506 -2.76 17.49 -8.20
N ALA A 507 -3.89 16.83 -8.35
CA ALA A 507 -4.03 15.39 -8.10
C ALA A 507 -3.22 14.58 -9.13
N PHE A 508 -3.20 15.03 -10.40
CA PHE A 508 -2.42 14.42 -11.47
C PHE A 508 -0.92 14.42 -11.11
N PHE A 509 -0.37 15.58 -10.73
CA PHE A 509 1.06 15.68 -10.40
C PHE A 509 1.43 14.91 -9.12
N SER A 510 0.55 14.87 -8.12
CA SER A 510 0.80 14.07 -6.92
C SER A 510 0.80 12.56 -7.25
N GLY A 511 -0.11 12.13 -8.12
CA GLY A 511 -0.16 10.75 -8.64
C GLY A 511 1.08 10.40 -9.44
N LEU A 512 1.57 11.33 -10.29
CA LEU A 512 2.82 11.16 -11.06
C LEU A 512 4.02 10.98 -10.13
N ALA A 513 4.17 11.87 -9.13
CA ALA A 513 5.28 11.81 -8.18
C ALA A 513 5.30 10.46 -7.45
N TYR A 514 4.14 10.02 -6.96
CA TYR A 514 4.02 8.74 -6.26
C TYR A 514 4.34 7.56 -7.21
N SER A 515 3.81 7.58 -8.44
CA SER A 515 4.08 6.53 -9.44
C SER A 515 5.57 6.47 -9.79
N PHE A 516 6.22 7.63 -9.94
CA PHE A 516 7.67 7.70 -10.21
C PHE A 516 8.46 7.04 -9.08
N VAL A 517 8.16 7.39 -7.82
CA VAL A 517 8.82 6.80 -6.65
C VAL A 517 8.62 5.27 -6.63
N ARG A 518 7.39 4.80 -6.90
CA ARG A 518 7.08 3.37 -6.96
C ARG A 518 7.87 2.64 -8.07
N CYS A 519 8.08 3.29 -9.22
CA CYS A 519 8.93 2.72 -10.29
C CYS A 519 10.40 2.66 -9.85
N MET A 520 10.90 3.74 -9.23
CA MET A 520 12.29 3.82 -8.75
C MET A 520 12.61 2.79 -7.65
N THR A 521 11.61 2.40 -6.85
CA THR A 521 11.81 1.49 -5.71
C THR A 521 11.29 0.06 -5.98
N ALA A 522 10.84 -0.23 -7.20
CA ALA A 522 10.25 -1.52 -7.56
C ALA A 522 11.28 -2.65 -7.47
N ILE A 523 10.85 -3.80 -6.93
CA ILE A 523 11.66 -5.04 -6.83
C ILE A 523 10.80 -6.25 -7.22
N SER A 524 9.74 -6.53 -6.45
CA SER A 524 9.01 -7.81 -6.43
C SER A 524 8.50 -8.27 -7.80
N ALA A 525 8.11 -7.34 -8.67
CA ALA A 525 7.63 -7.70 -10.01
C ALA A 525 8.76 -7.69 -11.04
N VAL A 526 9.66 -6.70 -10.93
CA VAL A 526 10.67 -6.46 -11.96
C VAL A 526 11.82 -7.45 -11.93
N ILE A 527 12.05 -8.11 -10.78
CA ILE A 527 13.14 -9.08 -10.63
C ILE A 527 13.05 -10.25 -11.63
N PHE A 528 11.84 -10.54 -12.12
CA PHE A 528 11.60 -11.60 -13.10
C PHE A 528 11.84 -11.16 -14.55
N VAL A 529 11.80 -9.84 -14.83
CA VAL A 529 11.81 -9.31 -16.21
C VAL A 529 13.06 -8.50 -16.55
N VAL A 530 13.95 -8.25 -15.58
CA VAL A 530 15.25 -7.61 -15.84
C VAL A 530 16.16 -8.52 -16.66
N SER A 531 17.15 -7.93 -17.30
CA SER A 531 18.09 -8.65 -18.15
C SER A 531 19.48 -8.03 -18.03
N GLY A 532 20.50 -8.69 -18.61
CA GLY A 532 21.85 -8.11 -18.65
C GLY A 532 21.93 -6.80 -19.41
N ARG A 533 20.99 -6.55 -20.32
CA ARG A 533 20.91 -5.30 -21.10
C ARG A 533 20.17 -4.18 -20.33
N TRP A 534 19.08 -4.53 -19.64
CA TRP A 534 18.23 -3.59 -18.91
C TRP A 534 18.06 -4.09 -17.47
N ASN A 535 18.68 -3.40 -16.53
CA ASN A 535 18.60 -3.77 -15.12
C ASN A 535 18.33 -2.53 -14.27
N LEU A 536 17.82 -2.76 -13.08
CA LEU A 536 17.40 -1.69 -12.18
C LEU A 536 18.34 -1.59 -10.98
N ILE A 537 18.50 -0.37 -10.47
CA ILE A 537 19.37 -0.10 -9.31
C ILE A 537 18.95 -0.93 -8.08
N THR A 538 17.66 -1.13 -7.87
CA THR A 538 17.12 -1.92 -6.74
C THR A 538 17.54 -3.39 -6.84
N ILE A 539 17.52 -3.97 -8.05
CA ILE A 539 17.92 -5.36 -8.28
C ILE A 539 19.45 -5.49 -8.17
N ALA A 540 20.19 -4.51 -8.70
CA ALA A 540 21.66 -4.50 -8.58
C ALA A 540 22.10 -4.43 -7.11
N ILE A 541 21.45 -3.60 -6.29
CA ILE A 541 21.73 -3.52 -4.84
C ILE A 541 21.41 -4.88 -4.17
N LEU A 542 20.25 -5.46 -4.49
CA LEU A 542 19.85 -6.76 -3.91
C LEU A 542 20.88 -7.85 -4.22
N GLY A 543 21.48 -7.83 -5.41
CA GLY A 543 22.54 -8.77 -5.79
C GLY A 543 23.88 -8.56 -5.09
N LEU A 544 24.05 -7.43 -4.38
CA LEU A 544 25.26 -7.13 -3.60
C LEU A 544 25.09 -7.41 -2.09
N VAL A 545 23.87 -7.62 -1.63
CA VAL A 545 23.53 -7.92 -0.23
C VAL A 545 23.53 -9.43 0.01
#